data_0750ebd3856beff8576332d05e297a7e
#
_entry.id   0750ebd3856beff8576332d05e297a7e
#
_cell.length_a   1.000
_cell.length_b   1.000
_cell.length_c   1.000
_cell.angle_alpha   90.00
_cell.angle_beta   90.00
_cell.angle_gamma   90.00
#
_symmetry.space_group_name_H-M   'P 1'
#
loop_
_entity.id
_entity.type
_entity.pdbx_description
1 polymer ?
#
loop_
_entity_poly.entity_id
_entity_poly.type
_entity_poly.pdbx_seq_one_letter_code
_entity_poly.pdbx_strand_id
1 'polypeptide(L)'
;MPISGAVERMVDSVRLWRGAAAVLGTAAAALMVAALVARDAPDFAERPVIAVLRGAADRPAWSVRLARAAHQVAVDGLDPPAAPAGKAYQLWLVAPGGAAPQPLGLLPFSGRKILAETPANIRRLAGKGQLWVTLEPATGTLAEAPSGAPAFHAELGGPR
;
A
#
# COMPACT_ATOMS: atom_id res chain seq x y z
N MET A 1 49.29 22.02 44.16
CA MET A 1 49.14 22.18 42.71
C MET A 1 47.99 21.27 42.28
N PRO A 2 46.83 21.80 41.86
CA PRO A 2 45.68 20.96 41.54
C PRO A 2 45.72 20.54 40.07
N ILE A 3 46.18 19.34 39.79
CA ILE A 3 46.14 18.71 38.45
C ILE A 3 44.78 18.01 38.20
N SER A 4 43.97 17.86 39.26
CA SER A 4 42.69 17.14 39.21
C SER A 4 41.61 17.72 38.24
N GLY A 5 41.48 19.04 38.19
CA GLY A 5 40.38 19.65 37.41
C GLY A 5 40.55 19.65 35.88
N ALA A 6 41.77 19.41 35.39
CA ALA A 6 42.01 19.29 33.95
C ALA A 6 41.71 17.88 33.46
N VAL A 7 42.00 16.87 34.25
CA VAL A 7 41.72 15.45 33.94
C VAL A 7 40.24 15.17 33.98
N GLU A 8 39.49 15.69 34.95
CA GLU A 8 38.02 15.54 35.03
C GLU A 8 37.33 16.15 33.84
N ARG A 9 37.69 17.37 33.42
CA ARG A 9 37.12 18.01 32.22
C ARG A 9 37.41 17.25 30.93
N MET A 10 38.59 16.61 30.87
CA MET A 10 38.96 15.81 29.69
C MET A 10 38.18 14.50 29.64
N VAL A 11 37.92 13.85 30.77
CA VAL A 11 37.10 12.62 30.85
C VAL A 11 35.66 12.91 30.55
N ASP A 12 35.11 14.03 31.01
CA ASP A 12 33.72 14.43 30.73
C ASP A 12 33.53 14.81 29.28
N SER A 13 34.48 15.46 28.62
CA SER A 13 34.43 15.74 27.19
C SER A 13 34.45 14.47 26.35
N VAL A 14 35.26 13.47 26.70
CA VAL A 14 35.33 12.17 26.01
C VAL A 14 34.00 11.40 26.18
N ARG A 15 33.37 11.44 27.35
CA ARG A 15 32.06 10.82 27.58
C ARG A 15 30.96 11.48 26.75
N LEU A 16 30.94 12.82 26.69
CA LEU A 16 30.02 13.59 25.83
C LEU A 16 30.22 13.25 24.35
N TRP A 17 31.48 13.21 23.89
CA TRP A 17 31.77 12.85 22.50
C TRP A 17 31.38 11.40 22.16
N ARG A 18 31.61 10.46 23.09
CA ARG A 18 31.18 9.06 22.90
C ARG A 18 29.67 8.92 22.87
N GLY A 19 28.95 9.67 23.71
CA GLY A 19 27.46 9.72 23.65
C GLY A 19 26.94 10.31 22.34
N ALA A 20 27.51 11.43 21.92
CA ALA A 20 27.14 12.07 20.64
C ALA A 20 27.44 11.17 19.43
N ALA A 21 28.60 10.48 19.43
CA ALA A 21 28.96 9.55 18.36
C ALA A 21 28.01 8.33 18.31
N ALA A 22 27.57 7.82 19.45
CA ALA A 22 26.62 6.71 19.52
C ALA A 22 25.25 7.11 18.96
N VAL A 23 24.73 8.29 19.32
CA VAL A 23 23.45 8.81 18.82
C VAL A 23 23.51 9.09 17.32
N LEU A 24 24.59 9.70 16.85
CA LEU A 24 24.77 9.97 15.40
C LEU A 24 24.94 8.66 14.60
N GLY A 25 25.61 7.67 15.15
CA GLY A 25 25.78 6.36 14.52
C GLY A 25 24.45 5.61 14.37
N THR A 26 23.60 5.63 15.39
CA THR A 26 22.27 5.00 15.31
C THR A 26 21.34 5.73 14.34
N ALA A 27 21.37 7.06 14.32
CA ALA A 27 20.59 7.85 13.36
C ALA A 27 21.05 7.58 11.91
N ALA A 28 22.36 7.52 11.65
CA ALA A 28 22.90 7.21 10.34
C ALA A 28 22.54 5.79 9.88
N ALA A 29 22.59 4.80 10.77
CA ALA A 29 22.18 3.43 10.48
C ALA A 29 20.68 3.34 10.16
N ALA A 30 19.83 4.04 10.92
CA ALA A 30 18.39 4.09 10.67
C ALA A 30 18.07 4.74 9.31
N LEU A 31 18.75 5.84 8.97
CA LEU A 31 18.61 6.51 7.66
C LEU A 31 19.09 5.62 6.51
N MET A 32 20.19 4.87 6.71
CA MET A 32 20.70 3.94 5.70
C MET A 32 19.72 2.80 5.45
N VAL A 33 19.15 2.21 6.51
CA VAL A 33 18.12 1.17 6.38
C VAL A 33 16.88 1.73 5.69
N ALA A 34 16.41 2.92 6.06
CA ALA A 34 15.28 3.57 5.42
C ALA A 34 15.55 3.85 3.92
N ALA A 35 16.76 4.28 3.57
CA ALA A 35 17.16 4.51 2.18
C ALA A 35 17.26 3.21 1.37
N LEU A 36 17.73 2.10 1.98
CA LEU A 36 17.77 0.79 1.34
C LEU A 36 16.35 0.26 1.08
N VAL A 37 15.45 0.36 2.07
CA VAL A 37 14.05 -0.05 1.92
C VAL A 37 13.33 0.81 0.87
N ALA A 38 13.60 2.12 0.84
CA ALA A 38 13.01 3.02 -0.14
C ALA A 38 13.49 2.76 -1.59
N ARG A 39 14.72 2.25 -1.78
CA ARG A 39 15.24 1.91 -3.11
C ARG A 39 14.52 0.73 -3.76
N ASP A 40 14.03 -0.22 -2.94
CA ASP A 40 13.33 -1.40 -3.44
C ASP A 40 11.82 -1.17 -3.57
N ALA A 41 11.31 0.01 -3.18
CA ALA A 41 9.90 0.35 -3.36
C ALA A 41 9.59 0.46 -4.86
N PRO A 42 8.59 -0.30 -5.37
CA PRO A 42 8.26 -0.23 -6.78
C PRO A 42 7.73 1.14 -7.16
N ASP A 43 8.26 1.73 -8.21
CA ASP A 43 7.69 2.93 -8.82
C ASP A 43 6.43 2.54 -9.58
N PHE A 44 5.28 2.84 -8.99
CA PHE A 44 4.00 2.59 -9.63
C PHE A 44 3.64 3.63 -10.71
N ALA A 45 4.34 4.76 -10.82
CA ALA A 45 4.06 5.76 -11.84
C ALA A 45 4.32 5.20 -13.24
N GLU A 46 5.37 4.40 -13.38
CA GLU A 46 5.76 3.76 -14.66
C GLU A 46 5.07 2.41 -14.91
N ARG A 47 4.31 1.87 -13.93
CA ARG A 47 3.63 0.59 -14.11
C ARG A 47 2.35 0.74 -14.92
N PRO A 48 2.05 -0.20 -15.83
CA PRO A 48 0.83 -0.14 -16.61
C PRO A 48 -0.40 -0.23 -15.71
N VAL A 49 -1.45 0.50 -16.07
CA VAL A 49 -2.78 0.33 -15.47
C VAL A 49 -3.34 -0.99 -15.98
N ILE A 50 -3.67 -1.90 -15.09
CA ILE A 50 -4.25 -3.22 -15.43
C ILE A 50 -5.77 -3.18 -15.45
N ALA A 51 -6.38 -2.23 -14.74
CA ALA A 51 -7.82 -2.04 -14.70
C ALA A 51 -8.18 -0.61 -14.29
N VAL A 52 -9.31 -0.12 -14.81
CA VAL A 52 -9.96 1.10 -14.36
C VAL A 52 -11.36 0.74 -13.88
N LEU A 53 -11.61 0.88 -12.60
CA LEU A 53 -12.89 0.60 -11.97
C LEU A 53 -13.86 1.74 -12.29
N ARG A 54 -14.97 1.39 -12.92
CA ARG A 54 -16.00 2.32 -13.38
C ARG A 54 -17.32 2.02 -12.73
N GLY A 55 -18.03 3.07 -12.38
CA GLY A 55 -19.37 3.00 -11.80
C GLY A 55 -20.47 3.32 -12.82
N ALA A 56 -21.62 3.71 -12.33
CA ALA A 56 -22.73 4.19 -13.15
C ALA A 56 -22.29 5.34 -14.07
N ALA A 57 -22.84 5.41 -15.28
CA ALA A 57 -22.48 6.37 -16.32
C ALA A 57 -20.99 6.31 -16.76
N ASP A 58 -20.35 5.14 -16.63
CA ASP A 58 -18.96 4.88 -17.07
C ASP A 58 -17.91 5.82 -16.45
N ARG A 59 -18.19 6.40 -15.30
CA ARG A 59 -17.24 7.30 -14.60
C ARG A 59 -16.12 6.50 -13.94
N PRO A 60 -14.85 6.85 -14.22
CA PRO A 60 -13.72 6.20 -13.58
C PRO A 60 -13.60 6.66 -12.11
N ALA A 61 -13.57 5.72 -11.19
CA ALA A 61 -13.44 5.99 -9.76
C ALA A 61 -12.05 5.63 -9.23
N TRP A 62 -11.49 4.50 -9.68
CA TRP A 62 -10.14 4.06 -9.30
C TRP A 62 -9.38 3.48 -10.47
N SER A 63 -8.07 3.61 -10.44
CA SER A 63 -7.16 2.85 -11.32
C SER A 63 -6.33 1.87 -10.52
N VAL A 64 -6.03 0.72 -11.12
CA VAL A 64 -5.28 -0.37 -10.48
C VAL A 64 -4.02 -0.64 -11.27
N ARG A 65 -2.88 -0.67 -10.58
CA ARG A 65 -1.56 -0.97 -11.13
C ARG A 65 -0.94 -2.15 -10.39
N LEU A 66 -0.11 -2.92 -11.07
CA LEU A 66 0.46 -4.16 -10.53
C LEU A 66 1.99 -4.13 -10.54
N ALA A 67 2.61 -4.32 -9.38
CA ALA A 67 4.04 -4.59 -9.22
C ALA A 67 4.25 -6.07 -8.88
N ARG A 68 4.38 -6.91 -9.91
CA ARG A 68 4.43 -8.37 -9.78
C ARG A 68 5.59 -8.84 -8.90
N ALA A 69 6.78 -8.30 -9.10
CA ALA A 69 7.98 -8.70 -8.36
C ALA A 69 7.89 -8.34 -6.86
N ALA A 70 7.21 -7.25 -6.52
CA ALA A 70 7.02 -6.82 -5.13
C ALA A 70 5.77 -7.44 -4.47
N HIS A 71 4.97 -8.23 -5.20
CA HIS A 71 3.66 -8.74 -4.75
C HIS A 71 2.76 -7.62 -4.22
N GLN A 72 2.71 -6.50 -4.94
CA GLN A 72 1.95 -5.32 -4.53
C GLN A 72 1.03 -4.85 -5.64
N VAL A 73 -0.10 -4.31 -5.21
CA VAL A 73 -1.10 -3.65 -6.04
C VAL A 73 -1.25 -2.22 -5.56
N ALA A 74 -1.08 -1.25 -6.45
CA ALA A 74 -1.41 0.14 -6.16
C ALA A 74 -2.82 0.44 -6.67
N VAL A 75 -3.62 1.07 -5.84
CA VAL A 75 -4.93 1.59 -6.20
C VAL A 75 -4.92 3.09 -6.00
N ASP A 76 -5.15 3.82 -7.09
CA ASP A 76 -5.25 5.28 -7.09
C ASP A 76 -6.71 5.69 -7.12
N GLY A 77 -7.12 6.53 -6.17
CA GLY A 77 -8.43 7.21 -6.21
C GLY A 77 -8.40 8.31 -7.27
N LEU A 78 -9.26 8.20 -8.29
CA LEU A 78 -9.40 9.17 -9.36
C LEU A 78 -10.50 10.19 -9.04
N ASP A 79 -11.73 9.70 -8.90
CA ASP A 79 -12.90 10.48 -8.51
C ASP A 79 -13.96 9.53 -7.88
N PRO A 80 -13.61 8.80 -6.80
CA PRO A 80 -14.57 7.91 -6.17
C PRO A 80 -15.63 8.72 -5.41
N PRO A 81 -16.89 8.29 -5.43
CA PRO A 81 -17.91 8.90 -4.58
C PRO A 81 -17.60 8.64 -3.10
N ALA A 82 -17.99 9.57 -2.24
CA ALA A 82 -17.87 9.38 -0.81
C ALA A 82 -18.68 8.15 -0.36
N ALA A 83 -18.06 7.29 0.44
CA ALA A 83 -18.81 6.19 1.05
C ALA A 83 -19.79 6.74 2.11
N PRO A 84 -21.01 6.21 2.21
CA PRO A 84 -21.92 6.56 3.29
C PRO A 84 -21.32 6.31 4.67
N ALA A 85 -21.83 7.00 5.69
CA ALA A 85 -21.37 6.81 7.07
C ALA A 85 -21.44 5.34 7.49
N GLY A 86 -20.37 4.84 8.12
CA GLY A 86 -20.25 3.45 8.55
C GLY A 86 -20.05 2.43 7.42
N LYS A 87 -19.75 2.88 6.21
CA LYS A 87 -19.45 2.04 5.04
C LYS A 87 -18.07 2.34 4.46
N ALA A 88 -17.50 1.35 3.79
CA ALA A 88 -16.23 1.48 3.05
C ALA A 88 -16.31 0.67 1.75
N TYR A 89 -15.59 1.13 0.74
CA TYR A 89 -15.45 0.39 -0.50
C TYR A 89 -14.39 -0.70 -0.34
N GLN A 90 -14.75 -1.94 -0.68
CA GLN A 90 -13.85 -3.08 -0.65
C GLN A 90 -13.64 -3.62 -2.07
N LEU A 91 -12.38 -3.90 -2.39
CA LEU A 91 -11.95 -4.48 -3.67
C LEU A 91 -11.92 -6.00 -3.57
N TRP A 92 -12.42 -6.64 -4.62
CA TRP A 92 -12.47 -8.09 -4.76
C TRP A 92 -11.87 -8.52 -6.09
N LEU A 93 -11.23 -9.69 -6.06
CA LEU A 93 -10.78 -10.39 -7.25
C LEU A 93 -11.75 -11.53 -7.54
N VAL A 94 -12.34 -11.51 -8.74
CA VAL A 94 -13.26 -12.53 -9.23
C VAL A 94 -12.57 -13.30 -10.35
N ALA A 95 -12.25 -14.56 -10.09
CA ALA A 95 -11.63 -15.42 -11.09
C ALA A 95 -12.69 -15.90 -12.11
N PRO A 96 -12.27 -16.23 -13.33
CA PRO A 96 -13.15 -16.87 -14.32
C PRO A 96 -13.73 -18.18 -13.78
N GLY A 97 -14.94 -18.54 -14.24
CA GLY A 97 -15.57 -19.82 -13.90
C GLY A 97 -16.38 -19.84 -12.61
N GLY A 98 -16.72 -18.66 -12.03
CA GLY A 98 -17.66 -18.58 -10.91
C GLY A 98 -17.05 -18.90 -9.54
N ALA A 99 -15.75 -18.84 -9.42
CA ALA A 99 -15.09 -18.97 -8.11
C ALA A 99 -15.52 -17.82 -7.17
N ALA A 100 -15.57 -18.09 -5.87
CA ALA A 100 -15.91 -17.10 -4.86
C ALA A 100 -15.00 -15.86 -4.96
N PRO A 101 -15.55 -14.64 -4.87
CA PRO A 101 -14.77 -13.42 -4.85
C PRO A 101 -13.77 -13.43 -3.69
N GLN A 102 -12.54 -13.01 -3.96
CA GLN A 102 -11.47 -12.94 -2.96
C GLN A 102 -11.23 -11.50 -2.55
N PRO A 103 -11.22 -11.18 -1.24
CA PRO A 103 -10.97 -9.83 -0.77
C PRO A 103 -9.51 -9.44 -1.03
N LEU A 104 -9.29 -8.27 -1.62
CA LEU A 104 -7.97 -7.68 -1.83
C LEU A 104 -7.70 -6.55 -0.84
N GLY A 105 -8.70 -5.77 -0.46
CA GLY A 105 -8.51 -4.70 0.50
C GLY A 105 -9.54 -3.58 0.40
N LEU A 106 -9.47 -2.64 1.35
CA LEU A 106 -10.28 -1.43 1.32
C LEU A 106 -9.65 -0.40 0.39
N LEU A 107 -10.51 0.29 -0.37
CA LEU A 107 -10.11 1.29 -1.34
C LEU A 107 -9.90 2.68 -0.70
N PRO A 108 -8.96 3.50 -1.23
CA PRO A 108 -8.77 4.87 -0.78
C PRO A 108 -9.86 5.78 -1.36
N PHE A 109 -10.27 6.79 -0.59
CA PHE A 109 -11.10 7.89 -1.10
C PHE A 109 -10.27 8.84 -1.99
N SER A 110 -9.00 9.03 -1.68
CA SER A 110 -8.09 9.90 -2.44
C SER A 110 -6.67 9.38 -2.36
N GLY A 111 -5.84 9.79 -3.30
CA GLY A 111 -4.42 9.40 -3.35
C GLY A 111 -4.24 7.93 -3.67
N ARG A 112 -3.08 7.41 -3.30
CA ARG A 112 -2.66 6.02 -3.58
C ARG A 112 -2.67 5.17 -2.33
N LYS A 113 -3.19 3.95 -2.45
CA LYS A 113 -3.06 2.90 -1.45
C LYS A 113 -2.34 1.70 -2.05
N ILE A 114 -1.36 1.18 -1.32
CA ILE A 114 -0.63 -0.03 -1.67
C ILE A 114 -1.24 -1.20 -0.88
N LEU A 115 -1.58 -2.25 -1.60
CA LEU A 115 -2.07 -3.51 -1.05
C LEU A 115 -1.00 -4.57 -1.26
N ALA A 116 -0.59 -5.25 -0.19
CA ALA A 116 0.30 -6.40 -0.28
C ALA A 116 -0.54 -7.64 -0.60
N GLU A 117 -0.10 -8.43 -1.59
CA GLU A 117 -0.87 -9.54 -2.11
C GLU A 117 -0.09 -10.85 -2.11
N THR A 118 -0.81 -11.96 -2.06
CA THR A 118 -0.20 -13.28 -2.21
C THR A 118 0.29 -13.50 -3.65
N PRO A 119 1.34 -14.33 -3.86
CA PRO A 119 1.78 -14.69 -5.21
C PRO A 119 0.66 -15.29 -6.07
N ALA A 120 -0.30 -15.97 -5.46
CA ALA A 120 -1.46 -16.53 -6.16
C ALA A 120 -2.38 -15.42 -6.70
N ASN A 121 -2.70 -14.41 -5.88
CA ASN A 121 -3.51 -13.26 -6.27
C ASN A 121 -2.81 -12.42 -7.35
N ILE A 122 -1.50 -12.21 -7.22
CA ILE A 122 -0.70 -11.51 -8.23
C ILE A 122 -0.77 -12.20 -9.59
N ARG A 123 -0.66 -13.55 -9.64
CA ARG A 123 -0.81 -14.30 -10.89
C ARG A 123 -2.20 -14.16 -11.49
N ARG A 124 -3.25 -14.19 -10.66
CA ARG A 124 -4.64 -14.01 -11.13
C ARG A 124 -4.89 -12.59 -11.64
N LEU A 125 -4.41 -11.57 -10.94
CA LEU A 125 -4.48 -10.17 -11.36
C LEU A 125 -3.76 -9.90 -12.69
N ALA A 126 -2.72 -10.67 -12.97
CA ALA A 126 -2.00 -10.61 -14.23
C ALA A 126 -2.68 -11.40 -15.38
N GLY A 127 -3.71 -12.16 -15.07
CA GLY A 127 -4.44 -13.01 -16.00
C GLY A 127 -5.78 -12.43 -16.43
N LYS A 128 -6.75 -13.32 -16.64
CA LYS A 128 -8.14 -12.98 -16.94
C LYS A 128 -8.99 -13.06 -15.67
N GLY A 129 -10.01 -12.24 -15.59
CA GLY A 129 -10.93 -12.17 -14.45
C GLY A 129 -11.58 -10.80 -14.38
N GLN A 130 -12.15 -10.51 -13.24
CA GLN A 130 -12.79 -9.23 -12.96
C GLN A 130 -12.34 -8.69 -11.62
N LEU A 131 -12.33 -7.38 -11.50
CA LEU A 131 -12.28 -6.67 -10.24
C LEU A 131 -13.67 -6.13 -9.93
N TRP A 132 -14.16 -6.39 -8.73
CA TRP A 132 -15.42 -5.86 -8.23
C TRP A 132 -15.16 -4.94 -7.05
N VAL A 133 -16.02 -3.97 -6.87
CA VAL A 133 -16.04 -3.11 -5.68
C VAL A 133 -17.43 -3.11 -5.11
N THR A 134 -17.54 -3.46 -3.85
CA THR A 134 -18.80 -3.43 -3.09
C THR A 134 -18.68 -2.44 -1.93
N LEU A 135 -19.82 -2.07 -1.40
CA LEU A 135 -19.93 -1.15 -0.26
C LEU A 135 -20.21 -1.98 1.00
N GLU A 136 -19.15 -2.20 1.80
CA GLU A 136 -19.18 -3.05 2.98
C GLU A 136 -19.28 -2.25 4.29
N PRO A 137 -19.75 -2.84 5.39
CA PRO A 137 -19.66 -2.20 6.70
C PRO A 137 -18.21 -1.87 7.09
N ALA A 138 -17.95 -0.65 7.57
CA ALA A 138 -16.63 -0.21 8.02
C ALA A 138 -16.33 -0.72 9.44
N THR A 139 -16.16 -2.02 9.59
CA THR A 139 -15.88 -2.68 10.88
C THR A 139 -14.41 -2.69 11.28
N GLY A 140 -13.52 -2.17 10.41
CA GLY A 140 -12.07 -2.21 10.59
C GLY A 140 -11.41 -3.50 10.07
N THR A 141 -12.19 -4.52 9.71
CA THR A 141 -11.72 -5.76 9.09
C THR A 141 -12.31 -5.90 7.68
N LEU A 142 -11.65 -6.69 6.83
CA LEU A 142 -12.19 -7.03 5.51
C LEU A 142 -13.37 -7.98 5.66
N ALA A 143 -14.42 -7.75 4.88
CA ALA A 143 -15.49 -8.73 4.71
C ALA A 143 -14.94 -9.96 3.98
N GLU A 144 -15.41 -11.16 4.35
CA GLU A 144 -14.96 -12.42 3.72
C GLU A 144 -15.72 -12.70 2.42
N ALA A 145 -16.92 -12.14 2.27
CA ALA A 145 -17.75 -12.24 1.08
C ALA A 145 -18.47 -10.91 0.80
N PRO A 146 -18.74 -10.57 -0.47
CA PRO A 146 -19.49 -9.37 -0.82
C PRO A 146 -20.88 -9.38 -0.19
N SER A 147 -21.28 -8.28 0.46
CA SER A 147 -22.60 -8.13 1.07
C SER A 147 -23.72 -7.78 0.06
N GLY A 148 -23.36 -7.48 -1.19
CA GLY A 148 -24.31 -7.09 -2.22
C GLY A 148 -23.71 -7.08 -3.62
N ALA A 149 -24.47 -6.57 -4.59
CA ALA A 149 -24.01 -6.42 -5.96
C ALA A 149 -22.83 -5.43 -6.06
N PRO A 150 -21.91 -5.61 -7.02
CA PRO A 150 -20.80 -4.69 -7.21
C PRO A 150 -21.31 -3.31 -7.68
N ALA A 151 -20.88 -2.26 -7.00
CA ALA A 151 -21.13 -0.88 -7.38
C ALA A 151 -20.20 -0.40 -8.51
N PHE A 152 -18.99 -0.98 -8.58
CA PHE A 152 -18.00 -0.73 -9.63
C PHE A 152 -17.38 -2.06 -10.04
N HIS A 153 -16.99 -2.14 -11.32
CA HIS A 153 -16.32 -3.32 -11.83
C HIS A 153 -15.33 -2.96 -12.94
N ALA A 154 -14.41 -3.86 -13.21
CA ALA A 154 -13.49 -3.80 -14.33
C ALA A 154 -13.06 -5.21 -14.75
N GLU A 155 -12.88 -5.40 -16.06
CA GLU A 155 -12.28 -6.61 -16.60
C GLU A 155 -10.75 -6.56 -16.43
N LEU A 156 -10.15 -7.70 -16.06
CA LEU A 156 -8.72 -7.90 -16.11
C LEU A 156 -8.33 -8.42 -17.50
N GLY A 157 -7.30 -7.85 -18.05
CA GLY A 157 -6.88 -8.19 -19.39
C GLY A 157 -6.80 -7.00 -20.30
N GLY A 158 -6.52 -5.83 -19.72
CA GLY A 158 -6.21 -4.51 -20.21
C GLY A 158 -6.26 -4.18 -21.73
N PRO A 159 -6.23 -2.92 -22.11
CA PRO A 159 -6.25 -2.57 -23.52
C PRO A 159 -5.04 -3.20 -24.22
N ARG A 160 -5.31 -3.83 -25.36
CA ARG A 160 -4.29 -4.29 -26.30
C ARG A 160 -3.56 -3.11 -26.89
#